data_05e523ad6c74317922e11eb53c10d3e2
#
_entry.id   05e523ad6c74317922e11eb53c10d3e2
#
_cell.length_a   1.000
_cell.length_b   1.000
_cell.length_c   1.000
_cell.angle_alpha   90.00
_cell.angle_beta   90.00
_cell.angle_gamma   90.00
#
_symmetry.space_group_name_H-M   'P 1'
#
loop_
_entity.id
_entity.type
_entity.pdbx_description
1 polymer ?
#
loop_
_entity_poly.entity_id
_entity_poly.type
_entity_poly.pdbx_seq_one_letter_code
_entity_poly.pdbx_strand_id
1 'polypeptide(L)'
;MSLSSYKKKRNFSDTPEPEGKEKSSKNSLRFVIQKHDASQLHYDFRLEMEGVLKSWAVPKGPSLNPENKRLAMMVEDHPYDYRNFEGIIPAGNYGGGTVIVWDEGTYEPMEAEGLNKKEQEKLLLKQLAAGDLKLNMHGEKIKGTFALFQLKKAENGNAWLLVKKKDEFSSEADITAKDKSVKSGKTIADVARENGTVPNHPEEEKPIQKRTVKTVITKKAATKSPAKKSSVKKKPLI
;
A
#
# COMPACT_ATOMS: atom_id res chain seq x y z
N MET A 1 -16.30 -15.71 12.71
CA MET A 1 -16.65 -15.98 11.30
C MET A 1 -15.67 -17.01 10.80
N SER A 2 -16.04 -17.88 9.89
CA SER A 2 -15.22 -19.02 9.51
C SER A 2 -14.74 -18.85 8.05
N LEU A 3 -13.63 -19.50 7.70
CA LEU A 3 -13.14 -19.57 6.30
C LEU A 3 -14.07 -20.34 5.35
N SER A 4 -15.28 -20.73 5.80
CA SER A 4 -16.23 -21.51 5.01
C SER A 4 -16.63 -20.81 3.71
N SER A 5 -16.90 -19.50 3.75
CA SER A 5 -17.26 -18.71 2.56
C SER A 5 -16.08 -18.58 1.58
N TYR A 6 -14.86 -18.43 2.09
CA TYR A 6 -13.65 -18.44 1.31
C TYR A 6 -13.48 -19.76 0.55
N LYS A 7 -13.59 -20.89 1.27
CA LYS A 7 -13.43 -22.23 0.69
C LYS A 7 -14.52 -22.59 -0.31
N LYS A 8 -15.77 -22.19 -0.06
CA LYS A 8 -16.90 -22.44 -0.99
C LYS A 8 -16.77 -21.73 -2.34
N LYS A 9 -16.06 -20.64 -2.39
CA LYS A 9 -15.88 -19.82 -3.61
C LYS A 9 -14.68 -20.24 -4.47
N ARG A 10 -13.89 -21.24 -4.04
CA ARG A 10 -12.62 -21.59 -4.67
C ARG A 10 -12.53 -23.07 -4.98
N ASN A 11 -11.92 -23.37 -6.13
CA ASN A 11 -11.47 -24.70 -6.47
C ASN A 11 -9.95 -24.76 -6.36
N PHE A 12 -9.43 -25.27 -5.27
CA PHE A 12 -7.98 -25.28 -4.97
C PHE A 12 -7.17 -26.23 -5.86
N SER A 13 -7.81 -27.04 -6.71
CA SER A 13 -7.11 -27.76 -7.77
C SER A 13 -6.74 -26.87 -8.96
N ASP A 14 -7.43 -25.73 -9.12
CA ASP A 14 -7.34 -24.84 -10.28
C ASP A 14 -6.71 -23.49 -9.96
N THR A 15 -6.53 -23.14 -8.68
CA THR A 15 -5.95 -21.87 -8.26
C THR A 15 -4.73 -22.08 -7.35
N PRO A 16 -3.65 -21.27 -7.49
CA PRO A 16 -2.51 -21.30 -6.59
C PRO A 16 -2.78 -20.61 -5.25
N GLU A 17 -3.99 -20.11 -5.01
CA GLU A 17 -4.36 -19.48 -3.77
C GLU A 17 -4.22 -20.45 -2.58
N PRO A 18 -3.73 -20.00 -1.39
CA PRO A 18 -3.58 -20.90 -0.25
C PRO A 18 -4.95 -21.35 0.27
N GLU A 19 -5.13 -22.65 0.40
CA GLU A 19 -6.32 -23.22 1.07
C GLU A 19 -6.41 -22.75 2.51
N GLY A 20 -5.25 -22.63 3.15
CA GLY A 20 -5.02 -22.01 4.44
C GLY A 20 -5.65 -22.69 5.65
N LYS A 21 -4.98 -22.49 6.76
CA LYS A 21 -5.50 -22.78 8.11
C LYS A 21 -5.56 -21.46 8.88
N GLU A 22 -6.37 -21.43 9.93
CA GLU A 22 -6.32 -20.34 10.90
C GLU A 22 -4.92 -20.29 11.52
N LYS A 23 -4.26 -19.15 11.41
CA LYS A 23 -2.96 -18.87 11.98
C LYS A 23 -2.92 -17.42 12.43
N SER A 24 -2.03 -17.12 13.36
CA SER A 24 -1.82 -15.74 13.77
C SER A 24 -0.33 -15.44 13.95
N SER A 25 0.02 -14.17 13.81
CA SER A 25 1.34 -13.65 14.16
C SER A 25 1.61 -13.80 15.66
N LYS A 26 2.88 -13.91 16.07
CA LYS A 26 3.21 -14.13 17.48
C LYS A 26 3.06 -12.87 18.34
N ASN A 27 3.59 -11.73 17.89
CA ASN A 27 3.82 -10.57 18.75
C ASN A 27 2.96 -9.35 18.43
N SER A 28 2.60 -9.14 17.17
CA SER A 28 1.87 -7.95 16.72
C SER A 28 0.89 -8.31 15.62
N LEU A 29 -0.22 -7.62 15.54
CA LEU A 29 -1.22 -7.81 14.48
C LEU A 29 -0.63 -7.36 13.14
N ARG A 30 -0.94 -8.10 12.08
CA ARG A 30 -0.45 -7.87 10.73
C ARG A 30 -1.56 -7.35 9.82
N PHE A 31 -1.16 -6.50 8.89
CA PHE A 31 -2.01 -6.15 7.75
C PHE A 31 -1.29 -6.43 6.44
N VAL A 32 -2.07 -6.54 5.39
CA VAL A 32 -1.60 -6.56 4.01
C VAL A 32 -2.58 -5.78 3.15
N ILE A 33 -2.05 -5.09 2.16
CA ILE A 33 -2.82 -4.49 1.07
C ILE A 33 -2.33 -5.11 -0.22
N GLN A 34 -3.22 -5.79 -0.93
CA GLN A 34 -2.90 -6.40 -2.21
C GLN A 34 -3.52 -5.60 -3.35
N LYS A 35 -2.72 -5.17 -4.34
CA LYS A 35 -3.22 -4.61 -5.59
C LYS A 35 -3.67 -5.78 -6.45
N HIS A 36 -4.92 -5.77 -6.86
CA HIS A 36 -5.57 -6.86 -7.54
C HIS A 36 -6.15 -6.40 -8.87
N ASP A 37 -5.60 -6.90 -9.95
CA ASP A 37 -6.02 -6.64 -11.32
C ASP A 37 -7.04 -7.70 -11.79
N ALA A 38 -8.21 -7.70 -11.15
CA ALA A 38 -9.36 -8.54 -11.51
C ALA A 38 -10.18 -7.89 -12.64
N SER A 39 -11.47 -8.22 -12.78
CA SER A 39 -12.39 -7.55 -13.71
C SER A 39 -12.48 -6.03 -13.51
N GLN A 40 -12.22 -5.57 -12.28
CA GLN A 40 -12.02 -4.18 -11.90
C GLN A 40 -10.76 -4.09 -11.05
N LEU A 41 -9.86 -3.18 -11.39
CA LEU A 41 -8.68 -2.92 -10.56
C LEU A 41 -9.10 -2.40 -9.19
N HIS A 42 -8.61 -3.02 -8.13
CA HIS A 42 -8.87 -2.60 -6.76
C HIS A 42 -7.72 -2.96 -5.84
N TYR A 43 -7.83 -2.54 -4.58
CA TYR A 43 -6.89 -2.87 -3.53
C TYR A 43 -7.61 -3.60 -2.42
N ASP A 44 -7.17 -4.81 -2.12
CA ASP A 44 -7.69 -5.60 -1.01
C ASP A 44 -6.98 -5.20 0.28
N PHE A 45 -7.68 -4.51 1.16
CA PHE A 45 -7.22 -4.12 2.49
C PHE A 45 -7.59 -5.21 3.49
N ARG A 46 -6.59 -5.83 4.13
CA ARG A 46 -6.78 -6.99 4.99
C ARG A 46 -6.11 -6.80 6.34
N LEU A 47 -6.84 -7.11 7.42
CA LEU A 47 -6.43 -6.99 8.81
C LEU A 47 -6.49 -8.35 9.52
N GLU A 48 -5.40 -8.77 10.15
CA GLU A 48 -5.36 -9.98 10.98
C GLU A 48 -6.24 -9.81 12.23
N MET A 49 -7.24 -10.66 12.38
CA MET A 49 -8.06 -10.80 13.59
C MET A 49 -8.54 -12.25 13.71
N GLU A 50 -8.50 -12.83 14.91
CA GLU A 50 -8.97 -14.21 15.18
C GLU A 50 -8.41 -15.28 14.24
N GLY A 51 -7.11 -15.15 13.90
CA GLY A 51 -6.42 -16.13 13.05
C GLY A 51 -6.77 -16.08 11.56
N VAL A 52 -7.55 -15.09 11.13
CA VAL A 52 -7.93 -14.83 9.74
C VAL A 52 -7.61 -13.39 9.33
N LEU A 53 -7.81 -13.09 8.07
CA LEU A 53 -7.71 -11.73 7.52
C LEU A 53 -9.12 -11.19 7.25
N LYS A 54 -9.62 -10.27 8.09
CA LYS A 54 -10.80 -9.45 7.80
C LYS A 54 -10.49 -8.59 6.60
N SER A 55 -11.35 -8.57 5.58
CA SER A 55 -10.98 -8.08 4.25
C SER A 55 -11.99 -7.11 3.67
N TRP A 56 -11.48 -6.07 3.00
CA TRP A 56 -12.26 -5.06 2.27
C TRP A 56 -11.64 -4.80 0.90
N ALA A 57 -12.45 -4.82 -0.15
CA ALA A 57 -12.06 -4.34 -1.47
C ALA A 57 -12.21 -2.82 -1.53
N VAL A 58 -11.14 -2.12 -1.91
CA VAL A 58 -11.06 -0.65 -2.02
C VAL A 58 -10.83 -0.27 -3.50
N PRO A 59 -11.87 0.07 -4.28
CA PRO A 59 -11.76 0.24 -5.73
C PRO A 59 -10.78 1.33 -6.18
N LYS A 60 -10.67 2.42 -5.41
CA LYS A 60 -9.74 3.53 -5.71
C LYS A 60 -8.44 3.48 -4.92
N GLY A 61 -8.18 2.36 -4.22
CA GLY A 61 -7.04 2.23 -3.33
C GLY A 61 -7.10 3.14 -2.09
N PRO A 62 -6.18 2.96 -1.13
CA PRO A 62 -6.05 3.85 0.02
C PRO A 62 -5.58 5.25 -0.39
N SER A 63 -5.76 6.23 0.49
CA SER A 63 -5.26 7.59 0.31
C SER A 63 -4.58 8.09 1.58
N LEU A 64 -3.53 8.88 1.44
CA LEU A 64 -2.90 9.61 2.55
C LEU A 64 -3.49 11.01 2.75
N ASN A 65 -4.39 11.46 1.86
CA ASN A 65 -5.10 12.73 2.01
C ASN A 65 -6.33 12.54 2.93
N PRO A 66 -6.41 13.24 4.08
CA PRO A 66 -7.53 13.15 5.02
C PRO A 66 -8.89 13.54 4.43
N GLU A 67 -8.92 14.35 3.38
CA GLU A 67 -10.14 14.76 2.69
C GLU A 67 -10.76 13.64 1.85
N ASN A 68 -9.97 12.61 1.52
CA ASN A 68 -10.42 11.52 0.68
C ASN A 68 -11.10 10.42 1.51
N LYS A 69 -12.39 10.21 1.23
CA LYS A 69 -13.16 9.07 1.76
C LYS A 69 -13.17 7.95 0.72
N ARG A 70 -12.48 6.86 1.00
CA ARG A 70 -12.37 5.72 0.08
C ARG A 70 -13.41 4.67 0.42
N LEU A 71 -14.29 4.36 -0.54
CA LEU A 71 -15.20 3.22 -0.39
C LEU A 71 -14.39 1.94 -0.17
N ALA A 72 -14.81 1.15 0.81
CA ALA A 72 -14.25 -0.13 1.15
C ALA A 72 -15.39 -1.13 1.33
N MET A 73 -15.46 -2.14 0.46
CA MET A 73 -16.51 -3.15 0.49
C MET A 73 -16.04 -4.37 1.28
N MET A 74 -16.65 -4.64 2.41
CA MET A 74 -16.32 -5.81 3.22
C MET A 74 -16.66 -7.08 2.44
N VAL A 75 -15.70 -7.99 2.37
CA VAL A 75 -15.80 -9.30 1.72
C VAL A 75 -15.57 -10.42 2.72
N GLU A 76 -15.51 -11.67 2.27
CA GLU A 76 -15.25 -12.82 3.12
C GLU A 76 -13.89 -12.77 3.80
N ASP A 77 -13.77 -13.41 4.96
CA ASP A 77 -12.50 -13.61 5.64
C ASP A 77 -11.57 -14.50 4.80
N HIS A 78 -10.28 -14.14 4.76
CA HIS A 78 -9.24 -14.90 4.08
C HIS A 78 -8.31 -15.58 5.08
N PRO A 79 -7.66 -16.70 4.72
CA PRO A 79 -6.69 -17.34 5.60
C PRO A 79 -5.48 -16.44 5.82
N TYR A 80 -4.86 -16.53 6.99
CA TYR A 80 -3.70 -15.71 7.36
C TYR A 80 -2.55 -15.79 6.34
N ASP A 81 -2.30 -16.98 5.77
CA ASP A 81 -1.23 -17.20 4.80
C ASP A 81 -1.46 -16.46 3.48
N TYR A 82 -2.72 -16.07 3.17
CA TYR A 82 -3.07 -15.29 1.98
C TYR A 82 -2.35 -13.93 1.92
N ARG A 83 -1.91 -13.39 3.05
CA ARG A 83 -1.11 -12.16 3.11
C ARG A 83 0.16 -12.23 2.27
N ASN A 84 0.68 -13.43 2.01
CA ASN A 84 1.89 -13.65 1.22
C ASN A 84 1.62 -13.90 -0.26
N PHE A 85 0.36 -13.98 -0.65
CA PHE A 85 0.01 -14.39 -2.01
C PHE A 85 0.30 -13.28 -3.03
N GLU A 86 1.15 -13.60 -4.00
CA GLU A 86 1.39 -12.88 -5.24
C GLU A 86 1.33 -13.89 -6.39
N GLY A 87 0.65 -13.54 -7.47
CA GLY A 87 0.52 -14.46 -8.61
C GLY A 87 -0.75 -14.22 -9.41
N ILE A 88 -1.10 -15.22 -10.22
CA ILE A 88 -2.28 -15.21 -11.07
C ILE A 88 -3.35 -16.10 -10.46
N ILE A 89 -4.55 -15.55 -10.28
CA ILE A 89 -5.76 -16.33 -10.08
C ILE A 89 -6.32 -16.60 -11.49
N PRO A 90 -6.42 -17.86 -11.94
CA PRO A 90 -6.81 -18.15 -13.32
C PRO A 90 -8.18 -17.61 -13.69
N ALA A 91 -8.35 -17.22 -14.96
CA ALA A 91 -9.63 -16.76 -15.48
C ALA A 91 -10.72 -17.85 -15.29
N GLY A 92 -11.93 -17.41 -14.95
CA GLY A 92 -13.05 -18.31 -14.63
C GLY A 92 -13.15 -18.66 -13.14
N ASN A 93 -12.10 -18.48 -12.36
CA ASN A 93 -12.16 -18.58 -10.90
C ASN A 93 -12.69 -17.29 -10.26
N TYR A 94 -13.26 -17.40 -9.07
CA TYR A 94 -13.70 -16.24 -8.30
C TYR A 94 -12.50 -15.32 -7.99
N GLY A 95 -12.58 -14.07 -8.43
CA GLY A 95 -11.48 -13.12 -8.28
C GLY A 95 -10.35 -13.31 -9.29
N GLY A 96 -10.58 -13.96 -10.46
CA GLY A 96 -9.58 -14.14 -11.50
C GLY A 96 -8.83 -12.86 -11.85
N GLY A 97 -7.50 -12.91 -11.91
CA GLY A 97 -6.63 -11.77 -12.19
C GLY A 97 -5.27 -11.84 -11.51
N THR A 98 -4.47 -10.80 -11.67
CA THR A 98 -3.11 -10.71 -11.12
C THR A 98 -3.11 -10.01 -9.77
N VAL A 99 -2.42 -10.58 -8.79
CA VAL A 99 -2.31 -10.07 -7.42
C VAL A 99 -0.85 -9.82 -7.06
N ILE A 100 -0.56 -8.66 -6.46
CA ILE A 100 0.73 -8.35 -5.84
C ILE A 100 0.54 -7.84 -4.40
N VAL A 101 1.51 -8.08 -3.52
CA VAL A 101 1.56 -7.50 -2.16
C VAL A 101 2.00 -6.04 -2.28
N TRP A 102 1.02 -5.14 -2.43
CA TRP A 102 1.29 -3.72 -2.66
C TRP A 102 1.87 -3.03 -1.42
N ASP A 103 1.37 -3.38 -0.21
CA ASP A 103 1.92 -2.95 1.08
C ASP A 103 1.67 -3.99 2.16
N GLU A 104 2.54 -4.08 3.16
CA GLU A 104 2.35 -4.91 4.34
C GLU A 104 3.03 -4.29 5.57
N GLY A 105 2.61 -4.73 6.74
CA GLY A 105 3.22 -4.26 7.98
C GLY A 105 2.49 -4.75 9.22
N THR A 106 2.65 -4.00 10.30
CA THR A 106 1.91 -4.18 11.55
C THR A 106 0.87 -3.10 11.73
N TYR A 107 -0.10 -3.35 12.56
CA TYR A 107 -1.10 -2.37 12.96
C TYR A 107 -1.56 -2.63 14.39
N GLU A 108 -2.17 -1.62 14.98
CA GLU A 108 -2.75 -1.68 16.32
C GLU A 108 -3.98 -0.76 16.41
N PRO A 109 -4.89 -0.95 17.38
CA PRO A 109 -5.91 0.06 17.64
C PRO A 109 -5.27 1.35 18.13
N MET A 110 -5.91 2.51 17.90
CA MET A 110 -5.38 3.80 18.38
C MET A 110 -5.18 3.83 19.91
N GLU A 111 -6.02 3.12 20.63
CA GLU A 111 -5.98 3.01 22.10
C GLU A 111 -5.18 1.77 22.55
N ALA A 112 -4.03 1.49 21.93
CA ALA A 112 -3.22 0.28 22.16
C ALA A 112 -2.27 0.39 23.35
N GLU A 113 -2.06 1.59 23.93
CA GLU A 113 -1.08 1.82 24.98
C GLU A 113 -1.30 0.87 26.17
N GLY A 114 -0.26 0.13 26.55
CA GLY A 114 -0.29 -0.86 27.64
C GLY A 114 -1.02 -2.17 27.32
N LEU A 115 -1.62 -2.32 26.14
CA LEU A 115 -2.35 -3.52 25.75
C LEU A 115 -1.41 -4.54 25.07
N ASN A 116 -1.48 -5.79 25.52
CA ASN A 116 -0.87 -6.89 24.77
C ASN A 116 -1.69 -7.24 23.51
N LYS A 117 -1.10 -8.05 22.59
CA LYS A 117 -1.73 -8.40 21.32
C LYS A 117 -3.17 -8.93 21.47
N LYS A 118 -3.44 -9.78 22.47
CA LYS A 118 -4.76 -10.38 22.67
C LYS A 118 -5.80 -9.34 23.11
N GLU A 119 -5.39 -8.39 23.93
CA GLU A 119 -6.23 -7.28 24.38
C GLU A 119 -6.52 -6.31 23.22
N GLN A 120 -5.50 -5.98 22.40
CA GLN A 120 -5.66 -5.21 21.17
C GLN A 120 -6.65 -5.87 20.21
N GLU A 121 -6.52 -7.17 19.99
CA GLU A 121 -7.44 -7.94 19.14
C GLU A 121 -8.88 -7.91 19.67
N LYS A 122 -9.07 -8.09 20.97
CA LYS A 122 -10.40 -7.99 21.61
C LYS A 122 -11.02 -6.60 21.43
N LEU A 123 -10.22 -5.53 21.56
CA LEU A 123 -10.67 -4.17 21.33
C LEU A 123 -11.08 -3.96 19.87
N LEU A 124 -10.25 -4.41 18.91
CA LEU A 124 -10.54 -4.32 17.48
C LEU A 124 -11.80 -5.08 17.07
N LEU A 125 -12.03 -6.24 17.63
CA LEU A 125 -13.27 -7.01 17.39
C LEU A 125 -14.51 -6.26 17.90
N LYS A 126 -14.42 -5.61 19.06
CA LYS A 126 -15.48 -4.73 19.57
C LYS A 126 -15.72 -3.53 18.64
N GLN A 127 -14.65 -2.89 18.17
CA GLN A 127 -14.73 -1.78 17.20
C GLN A 127 -15.31 -2.25 15.86
N LEU A 128 -14.92 -3.43 15.37
CA LEU A 128 -15.45 -4.02 14.14
C LEU A 128 -16.96 -4.28 14.26
N ALA A 129 -17.40 -4.86 15.37
CA ALA A 129 -18.82 -5.09 15.64
C ALA A 129 -19.63 -3.78 15.75
N ALA A 130 -19.02 -2.72 16.26
CA ALA A 130 -19.61 -1.38 16.32
C ALA A 130 -19.62 -0.66 14.97
N GLY A 131 -18.86 -1.16 13.98
CA GLY A 131 -18.70 -0.53 12.67
C GLY A 131 -17.79 0.72 12.67
N ASP A 132 -16.83 0.81 13.59
CA ASP A 132 -15.92 1.97 13.73
C ASP A 132 -14.53 1.51 14.20
N LEU A 133 -13.68 1.15 13.25
CA LEU A 133 -12.28 0.78 13.51
C LEU A 133 -11.38 2.02 13.47
N LYS A 134 -10.54 2.17 14.48
CA LYS A 134 -9.51 3.23 14.56
C LYS A 134 -8.15 2.58 14.67
N LEU A 135 -7.35 2.75 13.64
CA LEU A 135 -6.13 1.97 13.39
C LEU A 135 -4.90 2.88 13.34
N ASN A 136 -3.82 2.44 13.95
CA ASN A 136 -2.49 3.00 13.72
C ASN A 136 -1.70 2.01 12.85
N MET A 137 -1.30 2.43 11.66
CA MET A 137 -0.72 1.59 10.61
C MET A 137 0.80 1.81 10.52
N HIS A 138 1.57 0.72 10.41
CA HIS A 138 3.02 0.71 10.33
C HIS A 138 3.47 -0.12 9.11
N GLY A 139 3.09 0.33 7.91
CA GLY A 139 3.49 -0.27 6.63
C GLY A 139 4.70 0.41 6.03
N GLU A 140 5.09 -0.03 4.85
CA GLU A 140 6.12 0.66 4.07
C GLU A 140 5.54 1.90 3.38
N LYS A 141 4.35 1.78 2.78
CA LYS A 141 3.65 2.85 2.07
C LYS A 141 2.58 3.53 2.92
N ILE A 142 1.83 2.75 3.69
CA ILE A 142 0.72 3.22 4.52
C ILE A 142 1.17 3.32 5.97
N LYS A 143 1.18 4.55 6.50
CA LYS A 143 1.62 4.87 7.86
C LYS A 143 0.65 5.80 8.56
N GLY A 144 0.67 5.73 9.91
CA GLY A 144 -0.11 6.60 10.77
C GLY A 144 -1.57 6.18 10.90
N THR A 145 -2.41 7.11 11.28
CA THR A 145 -3.76 6.83 11.74
C THR A 145 -4.78 6.77 10.61
N PHE A 146 -5.58 5.71 10.61
CA PHE A 146 -6.73 5.53 9.73
C PHE A 146 -7.99 5.21 10.51
N ALA A 147 -9.14 5.62 9.97
CA ALA A 147 -10.45 5.16 10.40
C ALA A 147 -11.11 4.34 9.28
N LEU A 148 -11.74 3.24 9.67
CA LEU A 148 -12.55 2.41 8.78
C LEU A 148 -13.93 2.25 9.41
N PHE A 149 -14.94 2.90 8.85
CA PHE A 149 -16.27 2.95 9.46
C PHE A 149 -17.37 2.53 8.49
N GLN A 150 -18.34 1.79 9.04
CA GLN A 150 -19.45 1.20 8.29
C GLN A 150 -20.51 2.26 7.93
N LEU A 151 -20.99 2.20 6.70
CA LEU A 151 -22.11 2.99 6.23
C LEU A 151 -23.43 2.31 6.64
N LYS A 152 -24.06 2.81 7.71
CA LYS A 152 -25.27 2.21 8.30
C LYS A 152 -26.48 2.13 7.36
N LYS A 153 -26.52 2.91 6.28
CA LYS A 153 -27.61 2.94 5.30
C LYS A 153 -27.37 2.08 4.06
N ALA A 154 -26.27 1.33 4.00
CA ALA A 154 -25.99 0.44 2.89
C ALA A 154 -26.88 -0.80 2.97
N GLU A 155 -27.56 -1.16 1.89
CA GLU A 155 -28.57 -2.25 1.83
C GLU A 155 -28.04 -3.60 2.37
N ASN A 156 -26.78 -3.91 2.14
CA ASN A 156 -26.17 -5.18 2.58
C ASN A 156 -25.26 -5.05 3.81
N GLY A 157 -25.13 -3.86 4.41
CA GLY A 157 -24.28 -3.63 5.58
C GLY A 157 -22.77 -3.87 5.36
N ASN A 158 -22.32 -4.09 4.14
CA ASN A 158 -20.93 -4.40 3.80
C ASN A 158 -20.13 -3.20 3.26
N ALA A 159 -20.76 -2.03 3.10
CA ALA A 159 -20.09 -0.81 2.66
C ALA A 159 -19.48 -0.05 3.84
N TRP A 160 -18.20 0.27 3.71
CA TRP A 160 -17.40 1.00 4.68
C TRP A 160 -16.67 2.16 4.00
N LEU A 161 -16.13 3.09 4.79
CA LEU A 161 -15.24 4.15 4.30
C LEU A 161 -13.90 4.04 5.02
N LEU A 162 -12.83 3.93 4.24
CA LEU A 162 -11.44 4.04 4.70
C LEU A 162 -10.98 5.48 4.57
N VAL A 163 -10.55 6.09 5.67
CA VAL A 163 -10.19 7.51 5.74
C VAL A 163 -8.88 7.67 6.51
N LYS A 164 -7.93 8.39 5.93
CA LYS A 164 -6.72 8.84 6.64
C LYS A 164 -7.10 9.90 7.66
N LYS A 165 -6.63 9.79 8.88
CA LYS A 165 -6.71 10.88 9.86
C LYS A 165 -5.50 11.82 9.69
N LYS A 166 -5.70 13.08 10.01
CA LYS A 166 -4.63 14.09 9.91
C LYS A 166 -3.54 13.82 10.92
N ASP A 167 -2.34 13.54 10.44
CA ASP A 167 -1.11 13.33 11.22
C ASP A 167 0.12 13.66 10.35
N GLU A 168 1.32 13.40 10.84
CA GLU A 168 2.60 13.66 10.16
C GLU A 168 2.79 12.87 8.84
N PHE A 169 2.05 11.77 8.65
CA PHE A 169 2.08 10.95 7.44
C PHE A 169 1.02 11.35 6.40
N SER A 170 0.26 12.42 6.67
CA SER A 170 -0.74 12.92 5.71
C SER A 170 -0.08 13.52 4.49
N SER A 171 -0.63 13.23 3.30
CA SER A 171 -0.11 13.74 2.01
C SER A 171 -1.22 13.83 0.98
N GLU A 172 -1.18 14.85 0.14
CA GLU A 172 -2.08 14.99 -1.02
C GLU A 172 -1.61 14.18 -2.23
N ALA A 173 -0.35 13.69 -2.22
CA ALA A 173 0.19 12.88 -3.29
C ALA A 173 -0.58 11.56 -3.44
N ASP A 174 -0.80 11.15 -4.67
CA ASP A 174 -1.41 9.86 -4.95
C ASP A 174 -0.44 8.71 -4.59
N ILE A 175 -0.70 8.07 -3.45
CA ILE A 175 0.12 6.96 -2.97
C ILE A 175 0.04 5.74 -3.89
N THR A 176 -1.04 5.58 -4.67
CA THR A 176 -1.23 4.45 -5.58
C THR A 176 -0.28 4.49 -6.77
N ALA A 177 0.34 5.67 -7.04
CA ALA A 177 1.43 5.80 -8.01
C ALA A 177 2.70 4.99 -7.65
N LYS A 178 2.83 4.55 -6.38
CA LYS A 178 3.84 3.57 -5.96
C LYS A 178 3.34 2.16 -6.28
N ASP A 179 3.42 1.75 -7.52
CA ASP A 179 2.75 0.59 -8.12
C ASP A 179 3.41 -0.77 -7.84
N LYS A 180 4.65 -0.79 -7.35
CA LYS A 180 5.43 -2.03 -7.11
C LYS A 180 5.05 -2.72 -5.81
N SER A 181 5.14 -4.06 -5.82
CA SER A 181 5.09 -4.88 -4.61
C SER A 181 6.21 -4.51 -3.64
N VAL A 182 5.89 -4.40 -2.35
CA VAL A 182 6.92 -4.26 -1.29
C VAL A 182 7.65 -5.57 -1.02
N LYS A 183 7.10 -6.70 -1.47
CA LYS A 183 7.65 -8.02 -1.24
C LYS A 183 8.59 -8.47 -2.37
N SER A 184 8.10 -8.41 -3.62
CA SER A 184 8.86 -8.87 -4.80
C SER A 184 9.50 -7.75 -5.60
N GLY A 185 9.10 -6.49 -5.37
CA GLY A 185 9.52 -5.34 -6.18
C GLY A 185 8.89 -5.29 -7.58
N LYS A 186 7.97 -6.21 -7.89
CA LYS A 186 7.32 -6.35 -9.21
C LYS A 186 6.05 -5.52 -9.30
N THR A 187 5.72 -5.12 -10.52
CA THR A 187 4.41 -4.55 -10.88
C THR A 187 3.42 -5.66 -11.25
N ILE A 188 2.14 -5.34 -11.39
CA ILE A 188 1.12 -6.22 -11.97
C ILE A 188 1.57 -6.73 -13.35
N ALA A 189 2.10 -5.85 -14.19
CA ALA A 189 2.56 -6.20 -15.54
C ALA A 189 3.76 -7.17 -15.52
N ASP A 190 4.68 -7.03 -14.57
CA ASP A 190 5.80 -7.95 -14.43
C ASP A 190 5.34 -9.35 -14.04
N VAL A 191 4.43 -9.45 -13.05
CA VAL A 191 3.87 -10.75 -12.61
C VAL A 191 3.05 -11.39 -13.73
N ALA A 192 2.23 -10.63 -14.45
CA ALA A 192 1.46 -11.15 -15.58
C ALA A 192 2.38 -11.71 -16.68
N ARG A 193 3.41 -10.94 -17.08
CA ARG A 193 4.39 -11.34 -18.11
C ARG A 193 5.13 -12.62 -17.75
N GLU A 194 5.61 -12.73 -16.50
CA GLU A 194 6.32 -13.91 -16.01
C GLU A 194 5.46 -15.20 -16.04
N ASN A 195 4.15 -15.04 -15.94
CA ASN A 195 3.20 -16.15 -15.99
C ASN A 195 2.54 -16.33 -17.38
N GLY A 196 3.06 -15.67 -18.42
CA GLY A 196 2.57 -15.82 -19.80
C GLY A 196 1.17 -15.23 -20.02
N THR A 197 0.75 -14.27 -19.19
CA THR A 197 -0.54 -13.57 -19.30
C THR A 197 -0.33 -12.08 -19.54
N VAL A 198 -1.44 -11.37 -19.80
CA VAL A 198 -1.45 -9.90 -19.90
C VAL A 198 -2.31 -9.33 -18.78
N PRO A 199 -2.00 -8.12 -18.27
CA PRO A 199 -2.85 -7.45 -17.30
C PRO A 199 -4.26 -7.22 -17.86
N ASN A 200 -5.29 -7.34 -17.01
CA ASN A 200 -6.67 -6.98 -17.37
C ASN A 200 -6.81 -5.46 -17.58
N HIS A 201 -6.03 -4.69 -16.80
CA HIS A 201 -5.94 -3.23 -16.91
C HIS A 201 -4.47 -2.85 -17.16
N PRO A 202 -4.00 -2.88 -18.43
CA PRO A 202 -2.65 -2.44 -18.74
C PRO A 202 -2.50 -0.97 -18.33
N GLU A 203 -1.50 -0.69 -17.51
CA GLU A 203 -1.17 0.70 -17.18
C GLU A 203 -0.72 1.38 -18.47
N GLU A 204 -1.29 2.56 -18.81
CA GLU A 204 -0.75 3.39 -19.86
C GLU A 204 0.72 3.65 -19.54
N GLU A 205 1.64 3.25 -20.43
CA GLU A 205 3.06 3.51 -20.28
C GLU A 205 3.22 5.03 -20.14
N LYS A 206 3.40 5.51 -18.91
CA LYS A 206 3.80 6.91 -18.69
C LYS A 206 5.11 7.10 -19.46
N PRO A 207 5.18 8.04 -20.42
CA PRO A 207 6.39 8.22 -21.21
C PRO A 207 7.56 8.41 -20.24
N ILE A 208 8.57 7.56 -20.39
CA ILE A 208 9.81 7.64 -19.62
C ILE A 208 10.34 9.05 -19.82
N GLN A 209 10.19 9.92 -18.82
CA GLN A 209 10.87 11.22 -18.82
C GLN A 209 12.36 10.92 -18.87
N LYS A 210 12.95 11.01 -20.07
CA LYS A 210 14.40 10.94 -20.26
C LYS A 210 15.00 12.00 -19.35
N ARG A 211 15.61 11.56 -18.25
CA ARG A 211 16.45 12.43 -17.42
C ARG A 211 17.50 13.02 -18.34
N THR A 212 17.29 14.26 -18.78
CA THR A 212 18.30 15.04 -19.46
C THR A 212 19.44 15.24 -18.47
N VAL A 213 20.49 14.45 -18.61
CA VAL A 213 21.76 14.67 -17.93
C VAL A 213 22.28 15.97 -18.47
N LYS A 214 22.09 17.07 -17.73
CA LYS A 214 22.79 18.34 -18.04
C LYS A 214 24.27 18.11 -17.79
N THR A 215 25.01 17.85 -18.84
CA THR A 215 26.48 17.85 -18.83
C THR A 215 26.93 19.25 -18.43
N VAL A 216 27.40 19.38 -17.19
CA VAL A 216 28.06 20.61 -16.74
C VAL A 216 29.42 20.67 -17.41
N ILE A 217 29.51 21.41 -18.49
CA ILE A 217 30.80 21.77 -19.12
C ILE A 217 31.44 22.85 -18.24
N THR A 218 32.34 22.43 -17.35
CA THR A 218 33.23 23.34 -16.63
C THR A 218 34.21 23.97 -17.62
N LYS A 219 33.95 25.21 -18.00
CA LYS A 219 34.96 26.05 -18.72
C LYS A 219 36.13 26.32 -17.77
N LYS A 220 37.29 25.72 -18.05
CA LYS A 220 38.56 26.07 -17.45
C LYS A 220 38.86 27.53 -17.79
N ALA A 221 38.89 28.40 -16.80
CA ALA A 221 39.39 29.78 -16.95
C ALA A 221 40.91 29.74 -17.12
N ALA A 222 41.37 30.29 -18.22
CA ALA A 222 42.79 30.51 -18.49
C ALA A 222 43.31 31.66 -17.64
N THR A 223 44.26 31.37 -16.76
CA THR A 223 45.03 32.36 -15.99
C THR A 223 45.92 33.17 -16.91
N LYS A 224 45.63 34.45 -17.06
CA LYS A 224 46.58 35.43 -17.60
C LYS A 224 47.38 36.07 -16.46
N SER A 225 48.70 35.89 -16.52
CA SER A 225 49.71 36.54 -15.67
C SER A 225 49.73 38.06 -15.91
N PRO A 226 49.84 38.90 -14.87
CA PRO A 226 50.06 40.33 -15.09
C PRO A 226 51.56 40.66 -15.14
N ALA A 227 51.93 41.36 -16.20
CA ALA A 227 53.28 41.96 -16.41
C ALA A 227 53.52 43.10 -15.40
N LYS A 228 54.76 43.10 -14.86
CA LYS A 228 55.35 44.16 -14.08
C LYS A 228 55.46 45.46 -14.90
N LYS A 229 55.11 46.60 -14.33
CA LYS A 229 55.67 47.88 -14.64
C LYS A 229 55.98 48.64 -13.37
N SER A 230 57.26 49.06 -13.31
CA SER A 230 57.98 49.78 -12.25
C SER A 230 57.73 51.29 -12.27
N SER A 231 57.96 51.87 -11.08
CA SER A 231 58.41 53.22 -10.77
C SER A 231 57.38 54.34 -10.99
N VAL A 232 57.29 55.37 -10.14
CA VAL A 232 58.28 56.36 -9.64
C VAL A 232 57.67 57.09 -8.47
N LYS A 233 58.52 57.40 -7.51
CA LYS A 233 58.40 58.28 -6.33
C LYS A 233 57.76 59.64 -6.63
N LYS A 234 57.03 60.18 -5.63
CA LYS A 234 57.32 61.55 -5.05
C LYS A 234 56.51 61.76 -3.80
N LYS A 235 57.19 62.05 -2.70
CA LYS A 235 56.83 62.79 -1.50
C LYS A 235 57.03 64.31 -1.84
N PRO A 236 56.73 65.32 -0.96
CA PRO A 236 55.97 65.36 0.31
C PRO A 236 55.12 66.66 0.46
N LEU A 237 54.78 66.99 1.73
CA LEU A 237 54.40 68.26 2.38
C LEU A 237 52.90 68.61 2.31
N ILE A 238 52.21 68.85 3.33
CA ILE A 238 52.38 69.46 4.68
C ILE A 238 51.40 68.78 5.60
#